data_95e828cbf239ce9daa42f5b1338c107b
#
_entry.id   95e828cbf239ce9daa42f5b1338c107b
#
_cell.length_a   1.000
_cell.length_b   1.000
_cell.length_c   1.000
_cell.angle_alpha   90.00
_cell.angle_beta   90.00
_cell.angle_gamma   90.00
#
_symmetry.space_group_name_H-M   'P 1'
#
loop_
_entity.id
_entity.type
_entity.pdbx_description
1 polymer ?
#
loop_
_entity_poly.entity_id
_entity_poly.type
_entity_poly.pdbx_seq_one_letter_code
_entity_poly.pdbx_strand_id
1 'polypeptide(L)'
;MDSGSNVDIAPDDGDPDFPIGEPTGPRKGKRLAAANGTPIEITGEKRVKFMTREGHQLEWPFIAGKVKKTLKSVGTTCDAGNYVLYTEWGGYIINSKTHEHIEFDRASNVYAIDAWVRIKEGEKDFARQATVP
;
A
#
# COMPACT_ATOMS: atom_id res chain seq x y z
N MET A 1 1.29 2.41 7.50
CA MET A 1 2.31 1.34 7.63
C MET A 1 1.94 0.42 8.77
N ASP A 2 2.07 -0.86 8.59
CA ASP A 2 1.71 -1.85 9.60
C ASP A 2 2.85 -2.86 9.76
N SER A 3 3.49 -2.84 10.94
CA SER A 3 4.59 -3.75 11.26
C SER A 3 4.09 -5.17 11.56
N GLY A 4 2.82 -5.33 11.88
CA GLY A 4 2.20 -6.64 12.14
C GLY A 4 1.70 -7.34 10.90
N SER A 5 1.68 -6.66 9.74
CA SER A 5 1.25 -7.26 8.48
C SER A 5 2.41 -7.92 7.76
N ASN A 6 2.21 -9.15 7.29
CA ASN A 6 3.19 -9.88 6.50
C ASN A 6 3.11 -9.52 5.02
N VAL A 7 2.06 -8.85 4.59
CA VAL A 7 1.76 -8.63 3.18
C VAL A 7 1.16 -7.25 2.98
N ASP A 8 1.29 -6.76 1.75
CA ASP A 8 0.54 -5.61 1.28
C ASP A 8 -0.83 -6.10 0.79
N ILE A 9 -1.90 -5.63 1.39
CA ILE A 9 -3.25 -6.07 1.05
C ILE A 9 -4.20 -4.88 0.94
N ALA A 10 -5.10 -4.95 -0.05
CA ALA A 10 -6.11 -3.92 -0.30
C ALA A 10 -7.49 -4.55 -0.49
N PRO A 11 -8.58 -3.79 -0.22
CA PRO A 11 -9.92 -4.27 -0.48
C PRO A 11 -10.14 -4.62 -1.95
N ASP A 12 -10.85 -5.73 -2.20
CA ASP A 12 -11.16 -6.18 -3.55
C ASP A 12 -12.36 -5.45 -4.16
N ASP A 13 -13.20 -4.84 -3.34
CA ASP A 13 -14.36 -4.04 -3.77
C ASP A 13 -14.00 -2.57 -3.99
N GLY A 14 -12.72 -2.27 -4.10
CA GLY A 14 -12.24 -0.91 -4.19
C GLY A 14 -12.43 -0.28 -5.56
N ASP A 15 -11.51 0.60 -5.88
CA ASP A 15 -11.57 1.50 -7.02
C ASP A 15 -11.57 0.74 -8.35
N PRO A 16 -12.57 0.99 -9.25
CA PRO A 16 -12.58 0.37 -10.57
C PRO A 16 -11.40 0.81 -11.45
N ASP A 17 -10.73 1.91 -11.13
CA ASP A 17 -9.54 2.36 -11.85
C ASP A 17 -8.33 1.44 -11.61
N PHE A 18 -8.41 0.56 -10.61
CA PHE A 18 -7.38 -0.42 -10.30
C PHE A 18 -7.96 -1.83 -10.39
N PRO A 19 -8.02 -2.41 -11.60
CA PRO A 19 -8.65 -3.72 -11.78
C PRO A 19 -7.87 -4.83 -11.06
N ILE A 20 -8.61 -5.86 -10.66
CA ILE A 20 -8.04 -7.05 -10.02
C ILE A 20 -7.57 -8.00 -11.09
N GLY A 21 -6.30 -8.39 -11.03
CA GLY A 21 -5.71 -9.38 -11.92
C GLY A 21 -5.27 -10.63 -11.17
N GLU A 22 -4.63 -11.54 -11.90
CA GLU A 22 -4.06 -12.73 -11.31
C GLU A 22 -2.85 -12.40 -10.43
N PRO A 23 -2.69 -13.04 -9.26
CA PRO A 23 -1.50 -12.88 -8.45
C PRO A 23 -0.23 -13.31 -9.18
N THR A 24 0.86 -12.60 -8.95
CA THR A 24 2.15 -12.89 -9.58
C THR A 24 3.25 -13.10 -8.53
N GLY A 25 4.30 -13.82 -8.93
CA GLY A 25 5.49 -14.00 -8.11
C GLY A 25 5.19 -14.63 -6.75
N PRO A 26 5.79 -14.10 -5.67
CA PRO A 26 5.60 -14.64 -4.32
C PRO A 26 4.17 -14.59 -3.79
N ARG A 27 3.30 -13.79 -4.42
CA ARG A 27 1.91 -13.64 -4.00
C ARG A 27 1.00 -14.75 -4.52
N LYS A 28 1.44 -15.46 -5.54
CA LYS A 28 0.67 -16.57 -6.14
C LYS A 28 0.54 -17.71 -5.14
N GLY A 29 -0.69 -18.15 -4.89
CA GLY A 29 -0.95 -19.26 -3.98
C GLY A 29 -0.83 -18.93 -2.50
N LYS A 30 -0.61 -17.68 -2.15
CA LYS A 30 -0.49 -17.26 -0.77
C LYS A 30 -1.82 -17.35 -0.04
N ARG A 31 -1.79 -17.86 1.21
CA ARG A 31 -2.95 -17.92 2.09
C ARG A 31 -2.75 -16.96 3.23
N LEU A 32 -3.82 -16.26 3.62
CA LEU A 32 -3.79 -15.26 4.66
C LEU A 32 -4.85 -15.53 5.71
N ALA A 33 -4.60 -15.05 6.92
CA ALA A 33 -5.56 -15.11 8.01
C ALA A 33 -5.59 -13.77 8.74
N ALA A 34 -6.77 -13.41 9.26
CA ALA A 34 -6.91 -12.27 10.16
C ALA A 34 -6.24 -12.57 11.51
N ALA A 35 -6.10 -11.56 12.36
CA ALA A 35 -5.47 -11.69 13.67
C ALA A 35 -6.12 -12.76 14.56
N ASN A 36 -7.42 -13.00 14.39
CA ASN A 36 -8.17 -14.03 15.13
C ASN A 36 -8.08 -15.44 14.50
N GLY A 37 -7.25 -15.61 13.47
CA GLY A 37 -7.09 -16.89 12.78
C GLY A 37 -8.10 -17.15 11.66
N THR A 38 -9.09 -16.29 11.46
CA THR A 38 -10.07 -16.45 10.38
C THR A 38 -9.40 -16.28 9.02
N PRO A 39 -9.57 -17.22 8.07
CA PRO A 39 -9.03 -17.08 6.73
C PRO A 39 -9.55 -15.83 6.02
N ILE A 40 -8.65 -15.13 5.32
CA ILE A 40 -9.01 -14.00 4.46
C ILE A 40 -9.11 -14.51 3.04
N GLU A 41 -10.26 -14.32 2.40
CA GLU A 41 -10.45 -14.67 1.00
C GLU A 41 -9.65 -13.72 0.12
N ILE A 42 -8.79 -14.28 -0.73
CA ILE A 42 -7.98 -13.55 -1.70
C ILE A 42 -8.63 -13.69 -3.06
N THR A 43 -8.90 -12.56 -3.73
CA THR A 43 -9.54 -12.52 -5.04
C THR A 43 -8.56 -12.25 -6.17
N GLY A 44 -7.37 -11.77 -5.87
CA GLY A 44 -6.36 -11.51 -6.89
C GLY A 44 -5.30 -10.54 -6.43
N GLU A 45 -4.80 -9.78 -7.38
CA GLU A 45 -3.79 -8.74 -7.16
C GLU A 45 -4.22 -7.47 -7.87
N LYS A 46 -3.95 -6.33 -7.29
CA LYS A 46 -4.17 -5.04 -7.93
C LYS A 46 -2.92 -4.17 -7.80
N ARG A 47 -2.70 -3.30 -8.78
CA ARG A 47 -1.61 -2.35 -8.79
C ARG A 47 -2.17 -0.95 -8.65
N VAL A 48 -1.77 -0.26 -7.60
CA VAL A 48 -2.25 1.08 -7.30
C VAL A 48 -1.20 2.09 -7.71
N LYS A 49 -1.56 2.98 -8.64
CA LYS A 49 -0.72 4.08 -9.09
C LYS A 49 -1.07 5.32 -8.29
N PHE A 50 -0.06 5.98 -7.78
CA PHE A 50 -0.27 7.16 -6.95
C PHE A 50 0.93 8.11 -7.02
N MET A 51 0.69 9.34 -6.60
CA MET A 51 1.75 10.35 -6.44
C MET A 51 1.84 10.73 -4.97
N THR A 52 3.05 10.73 -4.45
CA THR A 52 3.32 11.16 -3.08
C THR A 52 3.32 12.67 -2.97
N ARG A 53 3.26 13.20 -1.74
CA ARG A 53 3.36 14.64 -1.51
C ARG A 53 4.70 15.24 -1.96
N GLU A 54 5.74 14.42 -2.06
CA GLU A 54 7.06 14.83 -2.57
C GLU A 54 7.11 14.87 -4.10
N GLY A 55 6.03 14.44 -4.77
CA GLY A 55 5.95 14.44 -6.23
C GLY A 55 6.44 13.16 -6.91
N HIS A 56 6.72 12.10 -6.15
CA HIS A 56 7.10 10.81 -6.72
C HIS A 56 5.88 10.08 -7.26
N GLN A 57 5.96 9.60 -8.50
CA GLN A 57 4.94 8.75 -9.10
C GLN A 57 5.33 7.31 -8.89
N LEU A 58 4.47 6.56 -8.21
CA LEU A 58 4.74 5.19 -7.81
C LEU A 58 3.60 4.26 -8.20
N GLU A 59 3.92 2.99 -8.30
CA GLU A 59 2.96 1.91 -8.48
C GLU A 59 3.30 0.80 -7.50
N TRP A 60 2.35 0.49 -6.61
CA TRP A 60 2.52 -0.58 -5.65
C TRP A 60 1.56 -1.72 -5.92
N PRO A 61 2.05 -2.97 -5.95
CA PRO A 61 1.19 -4.13 -6.01
C PRO A 61 0.64 -4.47 -4.63
N PHE A 62 -0.64 -4.82 -4.60
CA PHE A 62 -1.31 -5.30 -3.40
C PHE A 62 -2.03 -6.61 -3.70
N ILE A 63 -2.07 -7.49 -2.72
CA ILE A 63 -3.02 -8.60 -2.75
C ILE A 63 -4.41 -8.00 -2.59
N ALA A 64 -5.35 -8.39 -3.44
CA ALA A 64 -6.74 -7.98 -3.32
C ALA A 64 -7.51 -9.06 -2.55
N GLY A 65 -8.20 -8.67 -1.51
CA GLY A 65 -8.92 -9.61 -0.66
C GLY A 65 -10.12 -8.99 0.04
N LYS A 66 -10.82 -9.81 0.79
CA LYS A 66 -12.00 -9.41 1.56
C LYS A 66 -11.57 -8.73 2.86
N VAL A 67 -11.01 -7.54 2.73
CA VAL A 67 -10.59 -6.70 3.84
C VAL A 67 -11.22 -5.32 3.73
N LYS A 68 -11.28 -4.58 4.83
CA LYS A 68 -11.90 -3.26 4.87
C LYS A 68 -10.93 -2.13 4.59
N LYS A 69 -9.65 -2.32 4.87
CA LYS A 69 -8.61 -1.28 4.76
C LYS A 69 -7.42 -1.77 3.96
N THR A 70 -6.77 -0.85 3.28
CA THR A 70 -5.48 -1.10 2.65
C THR A 70 -4.39 -1.09 3.72
N LEU A 71 -3.59 -2.15 3.76
CA LEU A 71 -2.47 -2.27 4.69
C LEU A 71 -1.16 -2.39 3.90
N LYS A 72 -0.21 -1.51 4.18
CA LYS A 72 1.15 -1.57 3.63
C LYS A 72 2.08 -2.16 4.66
N SER A 73 2.66 -3.30 4.35
CA SER A 73 3.56 -4.01 5.26
C SER A 73 4.90 -3.30 5.39
N VAL A 74 5.37 -3.11 6.61
CA VAL A 74 6.72 -2.63 6.89
C VAL A 74 7.76 -3.64 6.38
N GLY A 75 7.52 -4.92 6.60
CA GLY A 75 8.44 -5.97 6.16
C GLY A 75 8.65 -5.98 4.66
N THR A 76 7.58 -5.97 3.87
CA THR A 76 7.70 -5.94 2.40
C THR A 76 8.37 -4.66 1.92
N THR A 77 8.14 -3.55 2.59
CA THR A 77 8.77 -2.26 2.27
C THR A 77 10.29 -2.32 2.50
N CYS A 78 10.72 -2.91 3.61
CA CYS A 78 12.14 -3.12 3.89
C CYS A 78 12.78 -4.10 2.91
N ASP A 79 12.08 -5.18 2.57
CA ASP A 79 12.56 -6.17 1.60
C ASP A 79 12.81 -5.57 0.22
N ALA A 80 12.08 -4.52 -0.12
CA ALA A 80 12.25 -3.78 -1.38
C ALA A 80 13.42 -2.80 -1.36
N GLY A 81 14.23 -2.78 -0.30
CA GLY A 81 15.43 -1.95 -0.21
C GLY A 81 15.19 -0.59 0.44
N ASN A 82 14.27 -0.51 1.38
CA ASN A 82 13.96 0.73 2.07
C ASN A 82 14.23 0.63 3.57
N TYR A 83 14.44 1.79 4.18
CA TYR A 83 14.33 1.96 5.63
C TYR A 83 12.96 2.54 5.94
N VAL A 84 12.38 2.17 7.08
CA VAL A 84 11.17 2.77 7.58
C VAL A 84 11.49 3.39 8.94
N LEU A 85 11.35 4.70 9.03
CA LEU A 85 11.62 5.47 10.24
C LEU A 85 10.30 5.98 10.80
N TYR A 86 10.04 5.66 12.07
CA TYR A 86 8.87 6.15 12.79
C TYR A 86 9.27 7.27 13.75
N THR A 87 8.42 8.29 13.82
CA THR A 87 8.52 9.38 14.79
C THR A 87 7.19 9.54 15.51
N GLU A 88 7.14 10.38 16.54
CA GLU A 88 5.88 10.66 17.22
C GLU A 88 4.85 11.41 16.35
N TRP A 89 5.30 12.06 15.27
CA TRP A 89 4.43 12.82 14.35
C TRP A 89 4.09 12.06 13.07
N GLY A 90 4.86 11.05 12.73
CA GLY A 90 4.73 10.32 11.48
C GLY A 90 5.99 9.53 11.19
N GLY A 91 6.51 9.65 9.97
CA GLY A 91 7.75 8.98 9.63
C GLY A 91 8.09 9.06 8.16
N TYR A 92 9.05 8.22 7.76
CA TYR A 92 9.57 8.22 6.42
C TYR A 92 9.84 6.80 5.93
N ILE A 93 9.53 6.56 4.66
CA ILE A 93 10.08 5.44 3.90
C ILE A 93 11.24 6.01 3.10
N ILE A 94 12.45 5.50 3.29
CA ILE A 94 13.65 6.03 2.67
C ILE A 94 14.30 4.95 1.81
N ASN A 95 14.47 5.24 0.51
CA ASN A 95 15.19 4.33 -0.37
C ASN A 95 16.66 4.29 0.03
N SER A 96 17.20 3.10 0.32
CA SER A 96 18.55 2.94 0.83
C SER A 96 19.63 3.29 -0.19
N LYS A 97 19.32 3.30 -1.48
CA LYS A 97 20.26 3.63 -2.56
C LYS A 97 20.17 5.07 -3.01
N THR A 98 18.94 5.54 -3.29
CA THR A 98 18.73 6.88 -3.84
C THR A 98 18.53 7.95 -2.78
N HIS A 99 18.21 7.54 -1.54
CA HIS A 99 17.85 8.42 -0.42
C HIS A 99 16.56 9.22 -0.65
N GLU A 100 15.80 8.92 -1.72
CA GLU A 100 14.48 9.47 -1.89
C GLU A 100 13.57 9.00 -0.76
N HIS A 101 12.66 9.84 -0.33
CA HIS A 101 11.81 9.54 0.80
C HIS A 101 10.33 9.81 0.51
N ILE A 102 9.49 9.08 1.23
CA ILE A 102 8.05 9.26 1.28
C ILE A 102 7.69 9.53 2.72
N GLU A 103 7.15 10.69 3.00
CA GLU A 103 6.69 11.04 4.34
C GLU A 103 5.29 10.48 4.58
N PHE A 104 5.06 9.97 5.77
CA PHE A 104 3.73 9.57 6.22
C PHE A 104 3.41 10.20 7.57
N ASP A 105 2.11 10.34 7.84
CA ASP A 105 1.61 11.02 9.02
C ASP A 105 1.11 10.03 10.07
N ARG A 106 1.09 10.49 11.30
CA ARG A 106 0.44 9.78 12.39
C ARG A 106 -0.86 10.50 12.75
N ALA A 107 -1.96 9.73 12.74
CA ALA A 107 -3.25 10.20 13.22
C ALA A 107 -3.68 9.27 14.34
N SER A 108 -3.71 9.76 15.58
CA SER A 108 -3.89 8.93 16.78
C SER A 108 -2.78 7.86 16.86
N ASN A 109 -3.13 6.60 16.80
CA ASN A 109 -2.16 5.50 16.83
C ASN A 109 -1.96 4.84 15.47
N VAL A 110 -2.36 5.50 14.38
CA VAL A 110 -2.27 4.97 13.03
C VAL A 110 -1.29 5.79 12.22
N TYR A 111 -0.37 5.12 11.53
CA TYR A 111 0.54 5.74 10.57
C TYR A 111 -0.01 5.53 9.17
N ALA A 112 -0.25 6.62 8.45
CA ALA A 112 -0.93 6.59 7.15
C ALA A 112 -0.18 7.41 6.11
N ILE A 113 -0.06 6.84 4.91
CA ILE A 113 0.50 7.52 3.75
C ILE A 113 -0.64 8.16 2.98
N ASP A 114 -0.62 9.49 2.85
CA ASP A 114 -1.54 10.23 2.01
C ASP A 114 -0.96 10.38 0.62
N ALA A 115 -1.76 10.07 -0.39
CA ALA A 115 -1.33 10.07 -1.77
C ALA A 115 -2.43 10.51 -2.72
N TRP A 116 -2.03 11.05 -3.86
CA TRP A 116 -2.92 11.40 -4.96
C TRP A 116 -3.09 10.19 -5.85
N VAL A 117 -4.32 9.71 -6.01
CA VAL A 117 -4.62 8.53 -6.80
C VAL A 117 -4.95 8.94 -8.24
N ARG A 118 -4.33 8.26 -9.20
CA ARG A 118 -4.64 8.43 -10.62
C ARG A 118 -6.02 7.85 -10.93
N ILE A 119 -6.89 8.62 -11.59
CA ILE A 119 -8.25 8.19 -11.88
C ILE A 119 -8.33 7.44 -13.20
N LYS A 120 -8.00 8.09 -14.32
CA LYS A 120 -8.09 7.50 -15.65
C LYS A 120 -6.97 7.98 -16.53
N GLU A 121 -6.59 7.12 -17.48
CA GLU A 121 -5.69 7.51 -18.55
C GLU A 121 -6.37 8.56 -19.45
N GLY A 122 -5.67 9.65 -19.77
CA GLY A 122 -6.20 10.73 -20.59
C GLY A 122 -6.94 11.83 -19.84
N GLU A 123 -7.24 11.64 -18.56
CA GLU A 123 -7.76 12.68 -17.67
C GLU A 123 -6.61 13.26 -16.82
N LYS A 124 -6.93 14.17 -15.89
CA LYS A 124 -5.95 14.65 -14.92
C LYS A 124 -5.41 13.44 -14.14
N ASP A 125 -4.08 13.35 -14.05
CA ASP A 125 -3.43 12.17 -13.48
C ASP A 125 -3.83 11.90 -12.03
N PHE A 126 -4.04 12.94 -11.23
CA PHE A 126 -4.32 12.79 -9.81
C PHE A 126 -5.48 13.70 -9.42
N ALA A 127 -6.69 13.15 -9.41
CA ALA A 127 -7.91 13.92 -9.19
C ALA A 127 -8.46 13.79 -7.78
N ARG A 128 -7.94 12.87 -6.96
CA ARG A 128 -8.38 12.69 -5.58
C ARG A 128 -7.24 12.21 -4.70
N GLN A 129 -7.38 12.48 -3.41
CA GLN A 129 -6.46 11.98 -2.40
C GLN A 129 -6.94 10.63 -1.87
N ALA A 130 -6.01 9.72 -1.62
CA ALA A 130 -6.27 8.44 -0.97
C ALA A 130 -5.29 8.25 0.18
N THR A 131 -5.72 7.52 1.20
CA THR A 131 -4.88 7.15 2.34
C THR A 131 -4.55 5.67 2.25
N VAL A 132 -3.26 5.36 2.38
CA VAL A 132 -2.75 3.99 2.41
C VAL A 132 -2.14 3.77 3.78
N PRO A 133 -2.85 3.11 4.70
CA PRO A 133 -2.38 2.89 6.07
C PRO A 133 -1.16 1.99 6.17
#